data_1ace2348b692ae70368ae0bc5fe3efe3
#
_entry.id   1ace2348b692ae70368ae0bc5fe3efe3
#
_cell.length_a   1.000
_cell.length_b   1.000
_cell.length_c   1.000
_cell.angle_alpha   90.00
_cell.angle_beta   90.00
_cell.angle_gamma   90.00
#
_symmetry.space_group_name_H-M   'P 1'
#
loop_
_entity.id
_entity.type
_entity.pdbx_description
1 polymer ?
#
loop_
_entity_poly.entity_id
_entity_poly.type
_entity_poly.pdbx_seq_one_letter_code
_entity_poly.pdbx_strand_id
1 'polypeptide(L)'
;LPRYARQHRSFFVAPRAFAAAAALAAGVAACDANGPGASAAAAVAPAALAVPAASAARPAPLAQPAAPAVVDSQPQTRAQVYEAVKQMTALGRQLFFDPSLSGSGKLACASCHSPQHAFGPPNALPAQFGGDDLRQQGFRAVPTLKYLQKVPAFSEHYHESDDEGDESVDAGPTGGLTWDGRVDSGAEQARAPLTSPFEMNGTPEKVARAVRAAPYAPAFRAAFGARVLDDDRATFEAVLQALGTFEQAPDVFYPYTSKYDAYLAGRARLTRAELHGLQVFNDEKKGNCASCHVSRRGLDGSPPQFSDFGLIALGVPRNRALAVNRNPNFYDLGACGPERRDLKGRDEFCGLFRTPTLRNVALKKTFFHNGVYHSLDDVLRFYAERDTHPEKFYPVKRGVVQKFDDLPKRYWKNLNDEPPFERKRGDPPAMTDAEIRDVIAFLGTLTDGYDPRAKPAGGAR
;
A
#
# COMPACT_ATOMS: atom_id res chain seq x y z
N LEU A 1 7.84 -12.75 -44.22
CA LEU A 1 8.84 -11.88 -43.60
C LEU A 1 8.85 -10.52 -44.30
N PRO A 2 8.46 -9.44 -43.60
CA PRO A 2 9.07 -8.14 -43.82
C PRO A 2 9.72 -7.65 -42.53
N ARG A 3 10.91 -7.11 -42.68
CA ARG A 3 11.77 -6.51 -41.69
C ARG A 3 11.13 -5.19 -41.22
N TYR A 4 10.86 -5.04 -39.93
CA TYR A 4 10.57 -3.76 -39.28
C TYR A 4 11.87 -3.08 -38.88
N ALA A 5 12.17 -1.99 -39.53
CA ALA A 5 13.29 -1.11 -39.23
C ALA A 5 12.94 -0.29 -37.96
N ARG A 6 13.86 -0.32 -36.99
CA ARG A 6 13.84 0.56 -35.80
C ARG A 6 14.04 2.01 -36.26
N GLN A 7 13.09 2.88 -35.86
CA GLN A 7 13.33 4.32 -35.82
C GLN A 7 13.38 4.76 -34.36
N HIS A 8 14.59 4.91 -33.87
CA HIS A 8 14.85 5.67 -32.65
C HIS A 8 14.66 7.15 -32.99
N ARG A 9 13.67 7.78 -32.37
CA ARG A 9 13.61 9.25 -32.28
C ARG A 9 13.99 9.65 -30.86
N SER A 10 15.23 10.09 -30.73
CA SER A 10 15.72 10.79 -29.55
C SER A 10 15.03 12.14 -29.44
N PHE A 11 14.25 12.36 -28.42
CA PHE A 11 13.81 13.71 -28.03
C PHE A 11 14.88 14.30 -27.10
N PHE A 12 15.67 15.20 -27.66
CA PHE A 12 16.51 16.11 -26.89
C PHE A 12 15.61 17.14 -26.22
N VAL A 13 15.52 17.11 -24.90
CA VAL A 13 15.02 18.22 -24.09
C VAL A 13 16.24 19.05 -23.71
N ALA A 14 16.32 20.29 -24.23
CA ALA A 14 17.38 21.22 -23.91
C ALA A 14 17.23 21.74 -22.47
N PRO A 15 18.33 21.84 -21.70
CA PRO A 15 18.27 22.43 -20.37
C PRO A 15 18.12 23.94 -20.47
N ARG A 16 17.12 24.53 -19.84
CA ARG A 16 17.01 25.95 -19.62
C ARG A 16 18.03 26.36 -18.58
N ALA A 17 19.07 27.09 -19.04
CA ALA A 17 20.04 27.73 -18.19
C ALA A 17 19.40 28.89 -17.40
N PHE A 18 19.43 28.81 -16.09
CA PHE A 18 19.20 29.97 -15.22
C PHE A 18 20.49 30.79 -15.16
N ALA A 19 20.45 32.00 -15.76
CA ALA A 19 21.50 33.00 -15.64
C ALA A 19 21.35 33.69 -14.27
N ALA A 20 22.29 33.46 -13.39
CA ALA A 20 22.46 34.27 -12.18
C ALA A 20 23.26 35.51 -12.54
N ALA A 21 22.64 36.66 -12.46
CA ALA A 21 23.31 37.94 -12.56
C ALA A 21 23.87 38.35 -11.21
N ALA A 22 25.21 38.31 -11.09
CA ALA A 22 25.93 38.90 -9.98
C ALA A 22 26.19 40.39 -10.33
N ALA A 23 25.69 41.31 -9.51
CA ALA A 23 26.07 42.71 -9.54
C ALA A 23 26.90 43.03 -8.32
N LEU A 24 28.20 43.19 -8.54
CA LEU A 24 29.13 43.89 -7.60
C LEU A 24 28.89 45.41 -7.76
N ALA A 25 28.72 46.08 -6.63
CA ALA A 25 29.08 47.51 -6.56
C ALA A 25 29.66 47.79 -5.17
N ALA A 26 30.95 48.12 -5.18
CA ALA A 26 31.68 48.70 -4.08
C ALA A 26 31.43 50.18 -4.00
N GLY A 27 31.40 50.76 -2.82
CA GLY A 27 31.37 52.19 -2.59
C GLY A 27 31.68 52.53 -1.15
N VAL A 28 32.86 53.13 -0.97
CA VAL A 28 33.56 53.55 0.25
C VAL A 28 33.18 54.97 0.64
N ALA A 29 33.44 55.33 1.93
CA ALA A 29 33.64 56.64 2.58
C ALA A 29 32.46 57.05 3.48
N ALA A 30 32.60 57.21 4.76
CA ALA A 30 33.49 57.93 5.67
C ALA A 30 32.89 59.25 6.20
N CYS A 31 32.98 59.37 7.56
CA CYS A 31 32.98 60.58 8.41
C CYS A 31 31.66 61.40 8.50
N ASP A 32 31.19 61.92 9.62
CA ASP A 32 31.81 62.47 10.80
C ASP A 32 30.79 62.76 11.93
N ALA A 33 31.31 62.87 13.08
CA ALA A 33 30.91 63.26 14.41
C ALA A 33 29.87 64.37 14.59
N ASN A 34 29.05 64.31 15.64
CA ASN A 34 29.02 65.15 16.85
C ASN A 34 27.74 65.02 17.64
N GLY A 35 27.85 64.73 18.98
CA GLY A 35 26.79 64.76 19.94
C GLY A 35 26.45 66.18 20.40
N PRO A 36 25.85 66.48 21.60
CA PRO A 36 25.50 65.60 22.73
C PRO A 36 24.07 65.84 23.24
N GLY A 37 23.64 65.02 24.18
CA GLY A 37 22.42 65.27 24.94
C GLY A 37 22.12 64.17 25.96
N ALA A 38 22.57 64.35 27.16
CA ALA A 38 22.33 63.48 28.29
C ALA A 38 20.90 63.57 28.81
N SER A 39 20.28 62.47 29.14
CA SER A 39 19.29 62.43 30.23
C SER A 39 19.31 61.01 30.87
N ALA A 40 19.59 61.02 32.13
CA ALA A 40 19.68 59.86 33.02
C ALA A 40 18.29 59.29 33.30
N ALA A 41 18.11 57.99 33.12
CA ALA A 41 17.05 57.23 33.74
C ALA A 41 17.65 55.96 34.37
N ALA A 42 17.38 55.85 35.66
CA ALA A 42 17.93 54.85 36.57
C ALA A 42 17.57 53.42 36.18
N ALA A 43 18.55 52.55 36.04
CA ALA A 43 18.40 51.11 35.86
C ALA A 43 18.16 50.46 37.23
N VAL A 44 16.99 49.89 37.41
CA VAL A 44 16.70 48.96 38.53
C VAL A 44 17.11 47.57 38.04
N ALA A 45 18.12 47.01 38.65
CA ALA A 45 18.54 45.64 38.39
C ALA A 45 17.59 44.65 39.05
N PRO A 46 17.12 43.59 38.34
CA PRO A 46 16.42 42.51 39.02
C PRO A 46 17.47 41.57 39.68
N ALA A 47 17.19 41.26 40.94
CA ALA A 47 17.97 40.30 41.72
C ALA A 47 17.95 38.92 41.08
N ALA A 48 19.09 38.37 40.79
CA ALA A 48 19.26 37.00 40.38
C ALA A 48 19.02 36.06 41.56
N LEU A 49 17.90 35.34 41.51
CA LEU A 49 17.67 34.16 42.34
C LEU A 49 18.59 33.03 41.85
N ALA A 50 19.60 32.69 42.63
CA ALA A 50 20.44 31.53 42.39
C ALA A 50 19.64 30.24 42.59
N VAL A 51 19.36 29.53 41.52
CA VAL A 51 18.83 28.15 41.55
C VAL A 51 20.04 27.23 41.81
N PRO A 52 20.00 26.33 42.81
CA PRO A 52 21.08 25.39 43.03
C PRO A 52 21.11 24.41 41.83
N ALA A 53 22.30 24.24 41.26
CA ALA A 53 22.55 23.24 40.21
C ALA A 53 22.32 21.84 40.79
N ALA A 54 21.19 21.24 40.45
CA ALA A 54 20.98 19.82 40.65
C ALA A 54 21.91 19.09 39.71
N SER A 55 22.87 18.38 40.28
CA SER A 55 23.76 17.45 39.58
C SER A 55 22.89 16.39 38.89
N ALA A 56 22.65 16.55 37.58
CA ALA A 56 22.00 15.51 36.77
C ALA A 56 22.98 14.33 36.65
N ALA A 57 22.74 13.29 37.44
CA ALA A 57 23.40 12.02 37.23
C ALA A 57 23.07 11.56 35.79
N ARG A 58 24.11 11.32 34.99
CA ARG A 58 23.96 10.72 33.66
C ARG A 58 23.17 9.40 33.83
N PRO A 59 22.09 9.18 33.04
CA PRO A 59 21.45 7.88 33.05
C PRO A 59 22.49 6.84 32.64
N ALA A 60 22.54 5.75 33.38
CA ALA A 60 23.35 4.59 33.02
C ALA A 60 22.99 4.13 31.61
N PRO A 61 23.97 3.68 30.80
CA PRO A 61 23.68 3.12 29.47
C PRO A 61 22.68 1.99 29.66
N LEU A 62 21.55 2.06 28.91
CA LEU A 62 20.59 0.96 28.81
C LEU A 62 21.41 -0.28 28.41
N ALA A 63 21.36 -1.31 29.23
CA ALA A 63 21.99 -2.59 28.93
C ALA A 63 21.48 -3.03 27.54
N GLN A 64 22.40 -3.17 26.60
CA GLN A 64 22.10 -3.78 25.32
C GLN A 64 21.48 -5.16 25.60
N PRO A 65 20.36 -5.51 24.93
CA PRO A 65 19.83 -6.86 25.05
C PRO A 65 20.96 -7.83 24.70
N ALA A 66 21.21 -8.80 25.55
CA ALA A 66 22.21 -9.82 25.30
C ALA A 66 21.95 -10.41 23.91
N ALA A 67 22.98 -10.42 23.07
CA ALA A 67 22.93 -11.06 21.78
C ALA A 67 22.33 -12.46 21.97
N PRO A 68 21.39 -12.91 21.14
CA PRO A 68 20.86 -14.27 21.25
C PRO A 68 22.04 -15.21 21.21
N ALA A 69 22.08 -16.16 22.17
CA ALA A 69 23.12 -17.18 22.23
C ALA A 69 23.25 -17.79 20.84
N VAL A 70 24.44 -17.71 20.24
CA VAL A 70 24.76 -18.39 18.99
C VAL A 70 24.51 -19.87 19.25
N VAL A 71 23.33 -20.33 18.85
CA VAL A 71 23.07 -21.75 18.75
C VAL A 71 24.04 -22.22 17.67
N ASP A 72 24.90 -23.16 18.01
CA ASP A 72 25.85 -23.80 17.12
C ASP A 72 25.03 -24.52 16.03
N SER A 73 24.59 -23.75 15.03
CA SER A 73 23.75 -24.23 13.95
C SER A 73 24.66 -24.86 12.92
N GLN A 74 24.77 -26.20 12.98
CA GLN A 74 25.29 -26.99 11.87
C GLN A 74 24.69 -26.47 10.55
N PRO A 75 25.48 -26.28 9.50
CA PRO A 75 24.97 -25.80 8.22
C PRO A 75 23.84 -26.70 7.73
N GLN A 76 22.64 -26.13 7.61
CA GLN A 76 21.46 -26.87 7.14
C GLN A 76 21.60 -27.20 5.67
N THR A 77 21.28 -28.43 5.30
CA THR A 77 21.17 -28.80 3.90
C THR A 77 19.95 -28.14 3.24
N ARG A 78 19.97 -27.95 1.93
CA ARG A 78 18.78 -27.41 1.20
C ARG A 78 17.51 -28.22 1.50
N ALA A 79 17.61 -29.55 1.61
CA ALA A 79 16.48 -30.40 1.94
C ALA A 79 15.90 -30.10 3.32
N GLN A 80 16.74 -29.88 4.32
CA GLN A 80 16.30 -29.50 5.68
C GLN A 80 15.62 -28.14 5.70
N VAL A 81 16.16 -27.15 4.95
CA VAL A 81 15.53 -25.83 4.81
C VAL A 81 14.16 -25.93 4.13
N TYR A 82 14.04 -26.71 3.05
CA TYR A 82 12.75 -26.92 2.37
C TYR A 82 11.72 -27.57 3.28
N GLU A 83 12.11 -28.59 4.05
CA GLU A 83 11.20 -29.27 4.97
C GLU A 83 10.76 -28.34 6.11
N ALA A 84 11.67 -27.53 6.66
CA ALA A 84 11.35 -26.54 7.69
C ALA A 84 10.36 -25.48 7.16
N VAL A 85 10.57 -24.95 5.96
CA VAL A 85 9.65 -24.00 5.32
C VAL A 85 8.28 -24.63 5.08
N LYS A 86 8.22 -25.87 4.62
CA LYS A 86 6.97 -26.61 4.41
C LYS A 86 6.19 -26.80 5.71
N GLN A 87 6.87 -27.20 6.79
CA GLN A 87 6.25 -27.34 8.11
C GLN A 87 5.74 -26.01 8.64
N MET A 88 6.52 -24.94 8.49
CA MET A 88 6.14 -23.58 8.88
C MET A 88 4.96 -23.06 8.07
N THR A 89 4.94 -23.31 6.75
CA THR A 89 3.80 -22.99 5.86
C THR A 89 2.53 -23.70 6.31
N ALA A 90 2.62 -25.01 6.64
CA ALA A 90 1.48 -25.79 7.11
C ALA A 90 0.96 -25.28 8.46
N LEU A 91 1.85 -24.88 9.35
CA LEU A 91 1.51 -24.28 10.64
C LEU A 91 0.86 -22.90 10.46
N GLY A 92 1.47 -22.04 9.64
CA GLY A 92 0.90 -20.70 9.30
C GLY A 92 -0.50 -20.80 8.69
N ARG A 93 -0.74 -21.83 7.86
CA ARG A 93 -2.09 -22.12 7.35
C ARG A 93 -3.08 -22.44 8.48
N GLN A 94 -2.71 -23.24 9.47
CA GLN A 94 -3.60 -23.53 10.60
C GLN A 94 -3.92 -22.26 11.38
N LEU A 95 -2.91 -21.45 11.68
CA LEU A 95 -3.06 -20.15 12.36
C LEU A 95 -3.97 -19.19 11.59
N PHE A 96 -3.85 -19.15 10.26
CA PHE A 96 -4.64 -18.25 9.39
C PHE A 96 -6.15 -18.55 9.48
N PHE A 97 -6.53 -19.79 9.76
CA PHE A 97 -7.93 -20.21 9.90
C PHE A 97 -8.37 -20.38 11.35
N ASP A 98 -7.53 -20.05 12.34
CA ASP A 98 -7.84 -20.23 13.75
C ASP A 98 -8.51 -19.00 14.37
N PRO A 99 -9.82 -19.04 14.68
CA PRO A 99 -10.52 -17.92 15.28
C PRO A 99 -10.13 -17.68 16.74
N SER A 100 -9.54 -18.66 17.43
CA SER A 100 -9.16 -18.54 18.84
C SER A 100 -8.05 -17.50 19.08
N LEU A 101 -7.34 -17.09 18.02
CA LEU A 101 -6.31 -16.05 18.10
C LEU A 101 -6.91 -14.65 18.32
N SER A 102 -8.19 -14.44 18.04
CA SER A 102 -8.85 -13.14 18.22
C SER A 102 -9.34 -12.93 19.65
N GLY A 103 -9.49 -11.67 20.05
CA GLY A 103 -10.06 -11.29 21.33
C GLY A 103 -11.47 -11.85 21.55
N SER A 104 -12.28 -11.87 20.48
CA SER A 104 -13.64 -12.44 20.47
C SER A 104 -13.68 -13.98 20.44
N GLY A 105 -12.61 -14.64 20.02
CA GLY A 105 -12.60 -16.09 19.71
C GLY A 105 -13.41 -16.47 18.47
N LYS A 106 -13.81 -15.49 17.61
CA LYS A 106 -14.72 -15.71 16.48
C LYS A 106 -14.17 -15.25 15.13
N LEU A 107 -13.06 -14.50 15.10
CA LEU A 107 -12.42 -13.99 13.89
C LEU A 107 -11.08 -14.68 13.65
N ALA A 108 -10.92 -15.21 12.46
CA ALA A 108 -9.64 -15.63 11.91
C ALA A 108 -9.21 -14.67 10.80
N CYS A 109 -7.96 -14.75 10.33
CA CYS A 109 -7.51 -13.99 9.14
C CYS A 109 -8.42 -14.28 7.94
N ALA A 110 -8.82 -15.55 7.77
CA ALA A 110 -9.73 -16.00 6.72
C ALA A 110 -11.15 -15.38 6.79
N SER A 111 -11.55 -14.83 7.93
CA SER A 111 -12.85 -14.15 8.07
C SER A 111 -12.94 -12.88 7.22
N CYS A 112 -11.80 -12.17 7.06
CA CYS A 112 -11.69 -10.97 6.24
C CYS A 112 -10.94 -11.24 4.92
N HIS A 113 -10.02 -12.21 4.90
CA HIS A 113 -9.23 -12.61 3.74
C HIS A 113 -9.67 -13.98 3.21
N SER A 114 -10.83 -14.01 2.54
CA SER A 114 -11.44 -15.23 2.04
C SER A 114 -10.69 -15.84 0.86
N PRO A 115 -10.27 -17.13 0.92
CA PRO A 115 -9.63 -17.79 -0.22
C PRO A 115 -10.49 -17.79 -1.50
N GLN A 116 -11.82 -17.89 -1.36
CA GLN A 116 -12.77 -17.88 -2.46
C GLN A 116 -12.87 -16.51 -3.16
N HIS A 117 -12.38 -15.46 -2.50
CA HIS A 117 -12.34 -14.09 -3.01
C HIS A 117 -10.89 -13.60 -3.21
N ALA A 118 -10.00 -14.50 -3.62
CA ALA A 118 -8.57 -14.21 -3.81
C ALA A 118 -7.91 -13.60 -2.55
N PHE A 119 -8.23 -14.11 -1.37
CA PHE A 119 -7.77 -13.58 -0.08
C PHE A 119 -8.08 -12.08 0.12
N GLY A 120 -9.15 -11.62 -0.50
CA GLY A 120 -9.80 -10.33 -0.24
C GLY A 120 -11.10 -10.51 0.53
N PRO A 121 -11.91 -9.45 0.69
CA PRO A 121 -13.12 -9.48 1.51
C PRO A 121 -14.20 -10.42 0.95
N PRO A 122 -14.90 -11.18 1.81
CA PRO A 122 -15.96 -12.11 1.37
C PRO A 122 -17.25 -11.40 0.94
N ASN A 123 -17.39 -10.12 1.25
CA ASN A 123 -18.61 -9.33 1.10
C ASN A 123 -18.33 -7.97 0.47
N ALA A 124 -19.36 -7.13 0.35
CA ALA A 124 -19.26 -5.78 -0.22
C ALA A 124 -19.21 -4.68 0.85
N LEU A 125 -18.84 -4.99 2.09
CA LEU A 125 -18.66 -3.97 3.12
C LEU A 125 -17.45 -3.08 2.77
N PRO A 126 -17.55 -1.76 2.95
CA PRO A 126 -16.44 -0.85 2.68
C PRO A 126 -15.24 -1.09 3.61
N ALA A 127 -15.51 -1.51 4.84
CA ALA A 127 -14.54 -2.03 5.81
C ALA A 127 -15.22 -3.09 6.67
N GLN A 128 -14.43 -4.03 7.19
CA GLN A 128 -14.96 -5.12 7.99
C GLN A 128 -15.20 -4.68 9.43
N PHE A 129 -15.96 -5.51 10.16
CA PHE A 129 -16.23 -5.33 11.58
C PHE A 129 -15.40 -6.32 12.39
N GLY A 130 -14.85 -5.85 13.51
CA GLY A 130 -14.07 -6.65 14.43
C GLY A 130 -14.26 -6.21 15.89
N GLY A 131 -13.21 -6.37 16.69
CA GLY A 131 -13.25 -6.16 18.14
C GLY A 131 -13.89 -7.34 18.88
N ASP A 132 -13.95 -7.26 20.20
CA ASP A 132 -14.47 -8.35 21.04
C ASP A 132 -15.97 -8.59 20.81
N ASP A 133 -16.73 -7.55 20.50
CA ASP A 133 -18.17 -7.59 20.26
C ASP A 133 -18.53 -7.70 18.76
N LEU A 134 -17.56 -7.69 17.86
CA LEU A 134 -17.72 -7.68 16.40
C LEU A 134 -18.50 -6.47 15.88
N ARG A 135 -18.47 -5.33 16.57
CA ARG A 135 -19.18 -4.10 16.22
C ARG A 135 -18.25 -2.94 15.89
N GLN A 136 -16.95 -3.11 16.06
CA GLN A 136 -15.96 -2.10 15.74
C GLN A 136 -15.68 -2.11 14.27
N GLN A 137 -16.13 -1.10 13.52
CA GLN A 137 -15.87 -1.01 12.09
C GLN A 137 -14.47 -0.46 11.84
N GLY A 138 -13.68 -1.14 11.01
CA GLY A 138 -12.46 -0.57 10.42
C GLY A 138 -12.77 0.62 9.50
N PHE A 139 -11.76 1.27 8.99
CA PHE A 139 -11.94 2.42 8.09
C PHE A 139 -11.26 2.26 6.73
N ARG A 140 -10.61 1.12 6.49
CA ARG A 140 -10.01 0.76 5.21
C ARG A 140 -10.60 -0.54 4.67
N ALA A 141 -10.75 -0.60 3.37
CA ALA A 141 -11.13 -1.81 2.65
C ALA A 141 -10.03 -2.88 2.80
N VAL A 142 -10.44 -4.14 2.93
CA VAL A 142 -9.51 -5.26 3.02
C VAL A 142 -8.80 -5.44 1.67
N PRO A 143 -7.47 -5.33 1.60
CA PRO A 143 -6.72 -5.62 0.39
C PRO A 143 -6.64 -7.13 0.15
N THR A 144 -6.34 -7.55 -1.08
CA THR A 144 -5.93 -8.94 -1.32
C THR A 144 -4.56 -9.22 -0.69
N LEU A 145 -4.35 -10.45 -0.20
CA LEU A 145 -3.03 -10.93 0.20
C LEU A 145 -2.29 -11.63 -0.96
N LYS A 146 -2.90 -11.73 -2.15
CA LYS A 146 -2.26 -12.34 -3.31
C LYS A 146 -1.27 -11.38 -3.98
N TYR A 147 -0.22 -11.95 -4.54
CA TYR A 147 0.77 -11.25 -5.38
C TYR A 147 1.52 -10.13 -4.65
N LEU A 148 1.85 -10.37 -3.37
CA LEU A 148 2.63 -9.43 -2.55
C LEU A 148 4.12 -9.78 -2.45
N GLN A 149 4.56 -10.90 -3.02
CA GLN A 149 5.93 -11.42 -2.92
C GLN A 149 6.99 -10.55 -3.64
N LYS A 150 6.55 -9.64 -4.52
CA LYS A 150 7.45 -8.72 -5.25
C LYS A 150 7.37 -7.29 -4.72
N VAL A 151 6.58 -7.02 -3.67
CA VAL A 151 6.52 -5.71 -3.05
C VAL A 151 7.89 -5.41 -2.43
N PRO A 152 8.59 -4.35 -2.85
CA PRO A 152 9.87 -3.98 -2.24
C PRO A 152 9.64 -3.42 -0.82
N ALA A 153 10.68 -3.35 -0.01
CA ALA A 153 10.66 -2.56 1.21
C ALA A 153 10.35 -1.10 0.88
N PHE A 154 9.70 -0.39 1.82
CA PHE A 154 9.37 1.01 1.60
C PHE A 154 10.63 1.87 1.39
N SER A 155 10.60 2.67 0.33
CA SER A 155 11.59 3.72 0.06
C SER A 155 10.87 5.03 -0.26
N GLU A 156 11.36 6.13 0.27
CA GLU A 156 10.85 7.47 -0.09
C GLU A 156 11.26 7.88 -1.51
N HIS A 157 12.43 7.41 -1.93
CA HIS A 157 13.03 7.62 -3.24
C HIS A 157 13.39 6.25 -3.81
N TYR A 158 12.54 5.74 -4.68
CA TYR A 158 12.72 4.42 -5.27
C TYR A 158 13.33 4.57 -6.66
N HIS A 159 14.43 3.87 -6.85
CA HIS A 159 15.07 3.72 -8.14
C HIS A 159 14.91 2.28 -8.58
N GLU A 160 14.37 2.07 -9.77
CA GLU A 160 14.24 0.72 -10.31
C GLU A 160 15.64 0.11 -10.47
N SER A 161 15.79 -1.17 -10.11
CA SER A 161 17.04 -1.88 -10.29
C SER A 161 17.35 -2.12 -11.78
N ASP A 162 18.60 -2.38 -12.10
CA ASP A 162 19.19 -2.57 -13.43
C ASP A 162 18.35 -3.35 -14.45
N ASP A 163 17.42 -4.19 -13.99
CA ASP A 163 16.66 -5.10 -14.83
C ASP A 163 15.37 -4.49 -15.43
N GLU A 164 14.87 -3.36 -14.93
CA GLU A 164 13.53 -2.87 -15.29
C GLU A 164 13.43 -1.38 -15.69
N GLY A 165 14.41 -0.54 -15.38
CA GLY A 165 14.30 0.90 -15.60
C GLY A 165 15.61 1.67 -15.65
N ASP A 166 15.49 2.97 -15.71
CA ASP A 166 16.60 3.91 -15.63
C ASP A 166 16.83 4.25 -14.15
N GLU A 167 17.91 3.74 -13.56
CA GLU A 167 18.29 4.01 -12.15
C GLU A 167 18.44 5.50 -11.83
N SER A 168 18.57 6.36 -12.83
CA SER A 168 18.61 7.80 -12.64
C SER A 168 17.22 8.42 -12.35
N VAL A 169 16.14 7.67 -12.59
CA VAL A 169 14.78 8.15 -12.38
C VAL A 169 14.29 7.78 -10.99
N ASP A 170 13.97 8.79 -10.19
CA ASP A 170 13.29 8.62 -8.92
C ASP A 170 11.79 8.42 -9.14
N ALA A 171 11.30 7.21 -8.90
CA ALA A 171 9.89 6.87 -8.99
C ALA A 171 9.07 7.35 -7.78
N GLY A 172 9.71 8.02 -6.82
CA GLY A 172 9.07 8.52 -5.60
C GLY A 172 8.79 7.44 -4.57
N PRO A 173 7.87 7.70 -3.62
CA PRO A 173 7.59 6.79 -2.51
C PRO A 173 6.97 5.48 -3.02
N THR A 174 7.66 4.37 -2.76
CA THR A 174 7.30 3.05 -3.30
C THR A 174 7.50 1.96 -2.25
N GLY A 175 6.69 0.91 -2.31
CA GLY A 175 6.86 -0.30 -1.52
C GLY A 175 6.15 -0.30 -0.17
N GLY A 176 6.57 -1.26 0.66
CA GLY A 176 5.91 -1.59 1.93
C GLY A 176 4.54 -2.26 1.74
N LEU A 177 4.15 -3.03 2.73
CA LEU A 177 2.84 -3.69 2.77
C LEU A 177 1.80 -2.77 3.42
N THR A 178 0.53 -3.15 3.33
CA THR A 178 -0.66 -2.36 3.68
C THR A 178 -0.98 -1.24 2.67
N TRP A 179 -2.10 -0.51 2.88
CA TRP A 179 -2.47 0.61 2.00
C TRP A 179 -1.50 1.80 2.06
N ASP A 180 -0.77 1.94 3.15
CA ASP A 180 0.11 3.09 3.42
C ASP A 180 1.61 2.72 3.44
N GLY A 181 1.94 1.47 3.10
CA GLY A 181 3.32 1.02 2.99
C GLY A 181 4.12 1.01 4.31
N ARG A 182 3.44 0.90 5.47
CA ARG A 182 4.07 1.10 6.81
C ARG A 182 4.89 -0.06 7.34
N VAL A 183 4.90 -1.22 6.69
CA VAL A 183 5.63 -2.42 7.11
C VAL A 183 6.21 -3.16 5.92
N ASP A 184 7.35 -3.82 6.10
CA ASP A 184 8.14 -4.38 5.00
C ASP A 184 8.11 -5.92 4.94
N SER A 185 7.49 -6.57 5.92
CA SER A 185 7.38 -8.03 5.93
C SER A 185 5.98 -8.52 6.26
N GLY A 186 5.62 -9.72 5.77
CA GLY A 186 4.34 -10.36 6.09
C GLY A 186 4.17 -10.63 7.60
N ALA A 187 5.25 -10.93 8.31
CA ALA A 187 5.22 -11.10 9.76
C ALA A 187 4.84 -9.81 10.49
N GLU A 188 5.44 -8.68 10.11
CA GLU A 188 5.08 -7.37 10.68
C GLU A 188 3.67 -6.94 10.27
N GLN A 189 3.27 -7.24 9.03
CA GLN A 189 1.92 -6.96 8.56
C GLN A 189 0.87 -7.69 9.40
N ALA A 190 1.08 -8.97 9.70
CA ALA A 190 0.15 -9.79 10.48
C ALA A 190 -0.03 -9.28 11.92
N ARG A 191 0.95 -8.59 12.49
CA ARG A 191 0.87 -7.97 13.82
C ARG A 191 -0.29 -6.98 13.92
N ALA A 192 -0.45 -6.13 12.91
CA ALA A 192 -1.45 -5.06 12.94
C ALA A 192 -2.89 -5.62 13.10
N PRO A 193 -3.40 -6.50 12.22
CA PRO A 193 -4.76 -7.04 12.37
C PRO A 193 -4.93 -7.92 13.62
N LEU A 194 -3.89 -8.63 14.07
CA LEU A 194 -3.97 -9.43 15.30
C LEU A 194 -4.22 -8.57 16.55
N THR A 195 -3.65 -7.36 16.60
CA THR A 195 -3.72 -6.49 17.78
C THR A 195 -4.67 -5.29 17.64
N SER A 196 -5.15 -5.01 16.44
CA SER A 196 -6.05 -3.87 16.19
C SER A 196 -7.40 -4.04 16.88
N PRO A 197 -7.88 -3.03 17.64
CA PRO A 197 -9.14 -3.10 18.39
C PRO A 197 -10.38 -3.18 17.49
N PHE A 198 -10.29 -2.79 16.25
CA PHE A 198 -11.38 -2.89 15.26
C PHE A 198 -11.20 -4.06 14.28
N GLU A 199 -10.21 -4.93 14.50
CA GLU A 199 -9.98 -6.16 13.77
C GLU A 199 -10.01 -7.35 14.75
N MET A 200 -8.91 -8.10 14.93
CA MET A 200 -8.91 -9.29 15.78
C MET A 200 -8.84 -8.99 17.29
N ASN A 201 -8.40 -7.83 17.71
CA ASN A 201 -8.31 -7.37 19.11
C ASN A 201 -7.64 -8.37 20.06
N GLY A 202 -6.61 -9.07 19.57
CA GLY A 202 -5.78 -9.97 20.38
C GLY A 202 -4.72 -9.22 21.15
N THR A 203 -4.10 -9.91 22.11
CA THR A 203 -2.85 -9.47 22.74
C THR A 203 -1.84 -10.61 22.65
N PRO A 204 -0.52 -10.34 22.80
CA PRO A 204 0.49 -11.42 22.80
C PRO A 204 0.13 -12.55 23.78
N GLU A 205 -0.39 -12.22 24.97
CA GLU A 205 -0.75 -13.19 26.00
C GLU A 205 -1.99 -14.02 25.60
N LYS A 206 -3.02 -13.37 25.00
CA LYS A 206 -4.21 -14.09 24.50
C LYS A 206 -3.86 -15.05 23.38
N VAL A 207 -3.07 -14.57 22.39
CA VAL A 207 -2.60 -15.37 21.26
C VAL A 207 -1.74 -16.55 21.75
N ALA A 208 -0.77 -16.32 22.63
CA ALA A 208 0.08 -17.36 23.19
C ALA A 208 -0.74 -18.43 23.95
N ARG A 209 -1.74 -18.01 24.72
CA ARG A 209 -2.65 -18.91 25.42
C ARG A 209 -3.45 -19.77 24.44
N ALA A 210 -3.96 -19.19 23.36
CA ALA A 210 -4.69 -19.92 22.33
C ALA A 210 -3.78 -20.98 21.67
N VAL A 211 -2.55 -20.59 21.29
CA VAL A 211 -1.57 -21.51 20.68
C VAL A 211 -1.24 -22.69 21.61
N ARG A 212 -1.04 -22.43 22.91
CA ARG A 212 -0.77 -23.50 23.89
C ARG A 212 -1.91 -24.51 23.99
N ALA A 213 -3.15 -24.05 23.85
CA ALA A 213 -4.33 -24.90 23.92
C ALA A 213 -4.68 -25.57 22.58
N ALA A 214 -4.07 -25.17 21.50
CA ALA A 214 -4.40 -25.62 20.15
C ALA A 214 -3.83 -27.02 19.85
N PRO A 215 -4.51 -27.83 19.02
CA PRO A 215 -4.02 -29.16 18.60
C PRO A 215 -2.66 -29.11 17.90
N TYR A 216 -2.29 -27.96 17.30
CA TYR A 216 -1.01 -27.79 16.63
C TYR A 216 0.13 -27.32 17.55
N ALA A 217 -0.07 -27.20 18.86
CA ALA A 217 0.99 -26.82 19.81
C ALA A 217 2.24 -27.70 19.75
N PRO A 218 2.13 -29.04 19.58
CA PRO A 218 3.32 -29.88 19.37
C PRO A 218 4.10 -29.54 18.10
N ALA A 219 3.41 -29.28 16.99
CA ALA A 219 4.03 -28.87 15.75
C ALA A 219 4.70 -27.49 15.88
N PHE A 220 4.12 -26.59 16.68
CA PHE A 220 4.68 -25.29 16.99
C PHE A 220 6.03 -25.40 17.73
N ARG A 221 6.11 -26.29 18.75
CA ARG A 221 7.37 -26.59 19.42
C ARG A 221 8.41 -27.22 18.49
N ALA A 222 7.97 -28.08 17.58
CA ALA A 222 8.88 -28.71 16.62
C ALA A 222 9.47 -27.70 15.65
N ALA A 223 8.68 -26.70 15.21
CA ALA A 223 9.11 -25.69 14.26
C ALA A 223 10.00 -24.59 14.90
N PHE A 224 9.69 -24.17 16.13
CA PHE A 224 10.30 -23.00 16.77
C PHE A 224 11.13 -23.33 18.02
N GLY A 225 11.25 -24.60 18.36
CA GLY A 225 11.99 -25.07 19.54
C GLY A 225 11.09 -25.37 20.74
N ALA A 226 11.54 -26.30 21.59
CA ALA A 226 10.75 -26.86 22.68
C ALA A 226 10.21 -25.81 23.66
N ARG A 227 10.95 -24.70 23.85
CA ARG A 227 10.65 -23.64 24.82
C ARG A 227 9.88 -22.47 24.27
N VAL A 228 9.56 -22.42 22.96
CA VAL A 228 8.89 -21.28 22.34
C VAL A 228 7.56 -20.91 23.01
N LEU A 229 6.85 -21.90 23.56
CA LEU A 229 5.57 -21.71 24.25
C LEU A 229 5.71 -21.33 25.74
N ASP A 230 6.92 -21.24 26.29
CA ASP A 230 7.17 -20.87 27.68
C ASP A 230 7.07 -19.34 27.89
N ASP A 231 7.25 -18.58 26.83
CA ASP A 231 7.18 -17.11 26.82
C ASP A 231 6.12 -16.59 25.84
N ASP A 232 5.25 -15.67 26.30
CA ASP A 232 4.13 -15.17 25.52
C ASP A 232 4.59 -14.35 24.31
N ARG A 233 5.61 -13.52 24.48
CA ARG A 233 6.16 -12.70 23.41
C ARG A 233 6.85 -13.54 22.35
N ALA A 234 7.68 -14.50 22.77
CA ALA A 234 8.33 -15.44 21.84
C ALA A 234 7.29 -16.25 21.04
N THR A 235 6.24 -16.71 21.71
CA THR A 235 5.11 -17.39 21.04
C THR A 235 4.45 -16.48 20.01
N PHE A 236 4.17 -15.24 20.38
CA PHE A 236 3.51 -14.27 19.48
C PHE A 236 4.37 -13.97 18.25
N GLU A 237 5.67 -13.71 18.42
CA GLU A 237 6.59 -13.49 17.29
C GLU A 237 6.67 -14.72 16.37
N ALA A 238 6.66 -15.92 16.92
CA ALA A 238 6.64 -17.14 16.14
C ALA A 238 5.32 -17.34 15.36
N VAL A 239 4.17 -16.89 15.92
CA VAL A 239 2.90 -16.82 15.19
C VAL A 239 3.00 -15.92 13.99
N LEU A 240 3.55 -14.70 14.15
CA LEU A 240 3.74 -13.74 13.05
C LEU A 240 4.63 -14.32 11.95
N GLN A 241 5.73 -14.97 12.34
CA GLN A 241 6.65 -15.58 11.38
C GLN A 241 5.98 -16.73 10.61
N ALA A 242 5.19 -17.58 11.26
CA ALA A 242 4.48 -18.66 10.59
C ALA A 242 3.41 -18.13 9.63
N LEU A 243 2.65 -17.11 10.02
CA LEU A 243 1.68 -16.43 9.13
C LEU A 243 2.36 -15.83 7.91
N GLY A 244 3.42 -15.03 8.09
CA GLY A 244 4.17 -14.45 7.00
C GLY A 244 4.79 -15.51 6.07
N THR A 245 5.22 -16.67 6.61
CA THR A 245 5.71 -17.79 5.79
C THR A 245 4.59 -18.42 4.96
N PHE A 246 3.39 -18.60 5.53
CA PHE A 246 2.24 -19.09 4.78
C PHE A 246 1.84 -18.15 3.63
N GLU A 247 1.86 -16.86 3.86
CA GLU A 247 1.53 -15.84 2.84
C GLU A 247 2.55 -15.80 1.68
N GLN A 248 3.69 -16.47 1.83
CA GLN A 248 4.68 -16.68 0.77
C GLN A 248 4.54 -18.02 0.04
N ALA A 249 3.48 -18.80 0.30
CA ALA A 249 3.24 -20.07 -0.39
C ALA A 249 2.87 -19.84 -1.88
N PRO A 250 3.71 -20.26 -2.86
CA PRO A 250 3.52 -19.91 -4.26
C PRO A 250 2.19 -20.39 -4.84
N ASP A 251 1.86 -21.64 -4.59
CA ASP A 251 0.64 -22.28 -5.13
C ASP A 251 -0.65 -21.65 -4.61
N VAL A 252 -0.57 -20.93 -3.48
CA VAL A 252 -1.72 -20.30 -2.83
C VAL A 252 -1.81 -18.82 -3.19
N PHE A 253 -0.71 -18.08 -3.04
CA PHE A 253 -0.77 -16.62 -3.09
C PHE A 253 -0.31 -16.01 -4.41
N TYR A 254 0.50 -16.70 -5.22
CA TYR A 254 0.95 -16.17 -6.53
C TYR A 254 1.13 -17.26 -7.61
N PRO A 255 0.05 -18.02 -7.92
CA PRO A 255 0.10 -19.19 -8.81
C PRO A 255 0.28 -18.84 -10.28
N TYR A 256 0.04 -17.60 -10.71
CA TYR A 256 0.13 -17.16 -12.11
C TYR A 256 -0.65 -18.04 -13.09
N THR A 257 -1.91 -18.31 -12.78
CA THR A 257 -2.79 -19.21 -13.51
C THR A 257 -3.94 -18.50 -14.25
N SER A 258 -3.82 -17.20 -14.48
CA SER A 258 -4.86 -16.43 -15.15
C SER A 258 -4.88 -16.67 -16.66
N LYS A 259 -5.97 -16.28 -17.35
CA LYS A 259 -6.05 -16.30 -18.81
C LYS A 259 -4.97 -15.42 -19.43
N TYR A 260 -4.65 -14.28 -18.81
CA TYR A 260 -3.61 -13.39 -19.28
C TYR A 260 -2.22 -14.03 -19.18
N ASP A 261 -1.92 -14.78 -18.10
CA ASP A 261 -0.68 -15.56 -18.01
C ASP A 261 -0.58 -16.62 -19.10
N ALA A 262 -1.69 -17.29 -19.39
CA ALA A 262 -1.75 -18.26 -20.50
C ALA A 262 -1.58 -17.58 -21.88
N TYR A 263 -2.13 -16.38 -22.07
CA TYR A 263 -1.94 -15.57 -23.29
C TYR A 263 -0.47 -15.16 -23.46
N LEU A 264 0.18 -14.63 -22.41
CA LEU A 264 1.60 -14.27 -22.44
C LEU A 264 2.53 -15.47 -22.68
N ALA A 265 2.07 -16.67 -22.34
CA ALA A 265 2.77 -17.93 -22.62
C ALA A 265 2.42 -18.55 -24.00
N GLY A 266 1.60 -17.87 -24.82
CA GLY A 266 1.15 -18.37 -26.13
C GLY A 266 0.15 -19.53 -26.06
N ARG A 267 -0.44 -19.82 -24.88
CA ARG A 267 -1.36 -20.95 -24.63
C ARG A 267 -2.83 -20.57 -24.67
N ALA A 268 -3.15 -19.29 -24.72
CA ALA A 268 -4.51 -18.77 -24.85
C ALA A 268 -4.57 -17.60 -25.84
N ARG A 269 -5.78 -17.30 -26.31
CA ARG A 269 -6.06 -16.10 -27.11
C ARG A 269 -7.02 -15.20 -26.35
N LEU A 270 -6.79 -13.90 -26.43
CA LEU A 270 -7.76 -12.90 -25.97
C LEU A 270 -8.86 -12.74 -27.02
N THR A 271 -10.09 -12.52 -26.57
CA THR A 271 -11.19 -12.10 -27.45
C THR A 271 -10.93 -10.68 -27.99
N ARG A 272 -11.71 -10.25 -28.97
CA ARG A 272 -11.58 -8.89 -29.53
C ARG A 272 -11.76 -7.80 -28.46
N ALA A 273 -12.74 -7.94 -27.56
CA ALA A 273 -12.99 -7.01 -26.47
C ALA A 273 -11.83 -7.01 -25.46
N GLU A 274 -11.37 -8.18 -25.01
CA GLU A 274 -10.23 -8.28 -24.08
C GLU A 274 -8.94 -7.69 -24.67
N LEU A 275 -8.68 -7.90 -25.96
CA LEU A 275 -7.50 -7.34 -26.62
C LEU A 275 -7.60 -5.84 -26.78
N HIS A 276 -8.76 -5.32 -27.18
CA HIS A 276 -9.01 -3.88 -27.25
C HIS A 276 -8.93 -3.24 -25.85
N GLY A 277 -9.49 -3.89 -24.82
CA GLY A 277 -9.35 -3.46 -23.44
C GLY A 277 -7.90 -3.36 -22.97
N LEU A 278 -7.03 -4.34 -23.34
CA LEU A 278 -5.59 -4.28 -23.08
C LEU A 278 -4.92 -3.10 -23.81
N GLN A 279 -5.34 -2.81 -25.05
CA GLN A 279 -4.81 -1.66 -25.79
C GLN A 279 -5.17 -0.34 -25.12
N VAL A 280 -6.45 -0.15 -24.73
CA VAL A 280 -6.91 1.04 -24.00
C VAL A 280 -6.23 1.16 -22.64
N PHE A 281 -6.01 0.05 -21.94
CA PHE A 281 -5.31 0.00 -20.66
C PHE A 281 -3.86 0.51 -20.77
N ASN A 282 -3.20 0.23 -21.88
CA ASN A 282 -1.81 0.61 -22.15
C ASN A 282 -1.66 1.95 -22.88
N ASP A 283 -2.76 2.52 -23.42
CA ASP A 283 -2.71 3.77 -24.18
C ASP A 283 -2.59 4.98 -23.25
N GLU A 284 -1.44 5.65 -23.30
CA GLU A 284 -1.11 6.85 -22.52
C GLU A 284 -2.11 8.01 -22.71
N LYS A 285 -2.81 8.05 -23.86
CA LYS A 285 -3.82 9.07 -24.18
C LYS A 285 -5.24 8.69 -23.77
N LYS A 286 -5.43 7.47 -23.28
CA LYS A 286 -6.71 6.89 -22.90
C LYS A 286 -6.72 6.55 -21.40
N GLY A 287 -6.72 5.25 -21.08
CA GLY A 287 -6.73 4.77 -19.71
C GLY A 287 -5.44 5.05 -18.95
N ASN A 288 -4.30 5.02 -19.62
CA ASN A 288 -2.95 5.13 -19.04
C ASN A 288 -2.75 4.28 -17.78
N CYS A 289 -3.47 3.16 -17.69
CA CYS A 289 -3.47 2.33 -16.47
C CYS A 289 -2.11 1.66 -16.26
N ALA A 290 -1.41 1.35 -17.36
CA ALA A 290 -0.12 0.65 -17.33
C ALA A 290 1.04 1.50 -16.80
N SER A 291 0.86 2.83 -16.64
CA SER A 291 1.85 3.69 -15.99
C SER A 291 2.06 3.32 -14.52
N CYS A 292 1.00 2.90 -13.81
CA CYS A 292 1.05 2.44 -12.43
C CYS A 292 0.78 0.93 -12.30
N HIS A 293 -0.02 0.35 -13.21
CA HIS A 293 -0.38 -1.08 -13.20
C HIS A 293 0.32 -1.83 -14.32
N VAL A 294 1.64 -2.01 -14.20
CA VAL A 294 2.52 -2.59 -15.23
C VAL A 294 1.98 -3.91 -15.77
N SER A 295 1.64 -3.94 -17.06
CA SER A 295 1.02 -5.10 -17.74
C SER A 295 2.00 -5.97 -18.51
N ARG A 296 3.24 -5.49 -18.75
CA ARG A 296 4.30 -6.23 -19.46
C ARG A 296 5.04 -7.17 -18.51
N ARG A 297 5.72 -8.16 -19.09
CA ARG A 297 6.69 -8.97 -18.35
C ARG A 297 7.87 -8.11 -17.91
N GLY A 298 8.46 -8.43 -16.76
CA GLY A 298 9.77 -7.93 -16.38
C GLY A 298 10.85 -8.36 -17.39
N LEU A 299 11.99 -7.67 -17.41
CA LEU A 299 13.14 -8.03 -18.27
C LEU A 299 13.70 -9.40 -17.91
N ASP A 300 13.58 -9.81 -16.64
CA ASP A 300 13.89 -11.15 -16.14
C ASP A 300 12.91 -12.25 -16.62
N GLY A 301 11.89 -11.87 -17.40
CA GLY A 301 10.81 -12.74 -17.84
C GLY A 301 9.72 -12.99 -16.80
N SER A 302 9.78 -12.35 -15.63
CA SER A 302 8.77 -12.50 -14.58
C SER A 302 7.39 -12.06 -15.08
N PRO A 303 6.30 -12.72 -14.62
CA PRO A 303 4.96 -12.30 -14.94
C PRO A 303 4.64 -10.91 -14.39
N PRO A 304 3.83 -10.08 -15.10
CA PRO A 304 3.49 -8.74 -14.65
C PRO A 304 2.75 -8.76 -13.32
N GLN A 305 3.10 -7.84 -12.44
CA GLN A 305 2.47 -7.70 -11.13
C GLN A 305 1.18 -6.86 -11.19
N PHE A 306 0.96 -6.11 -12.24
CA PHE A 306 -0.13 -5.13 -12.35
C PHE A 306 -0.12 -4.12 -11.19
N SER A 307 1.06 -3.73 -10.80
CA SER A 307 1.36 -2.69 -9.82
C SER A 307 2.83 -2.29 -9.98
N ASP A 308 3.12 -1.03 -9.84
CA ASP A 308 4.46 -0.45 -9.63
C ASP A 308 4.80 -0.37 -8.13
N PHE A 309 3.82 -0.70 -7.26
CA PHE A 309 3.87 -0.55 -5.81
C PHE A 309 4.14 0.88 -5.32
N GLY A 310 4.09 1.87 -6.20
CA GLY A 310 4.19 3.29 -5.88
C GLY A 310 3.03 3.77 -4.99
N LEU A 311 3.27 4.82 -4.21
CA LEU A 311 2.25 5.46 -3.40
C LEU A 311 1.76 6.74 -4.08
N ILE A 312 0.45 6.83 -4.33
CA ILE A 312 -0.14 7.91 -5.13
C ILE A 312 -1.43 8.45 -4.49
N ALA A 313 -1.70 9.74 -4.68
CA ALA A 313 -2.92 10.39 -4.22
C ALA A 313 -3.91 10.58 -5.38
N LEU A 314 -5.00 9.84 -5.37
CA LEU A 314 -6.02 9.89 -6.43
C LEU A 314 -7.18 10.84 -6.13
N GLY A 315 -7.27 11.38 -4.90
CA GLY A 315 -8.39 12.22 -4.50
C GLY A 315 -9.72 11.47 -4.48
N VAL A 316 -9.69 10.20 -4.05
CA VAL A 316 -10.89 9.35 -3.94
C VAL A 316 -11.96 10.03 -3.09
N PRO A 317 -13.26 9.99 -3.48
CA PRO A 317 -14.34 10.59 -2.70
C PRO A 317 -14.49 10.01 -1.29
N ARG A 318 -14.94 10.83 -0.35
CA ARG A 318 -15.20 10.41 1.02
C ARG A 318 -16.30 9.38 1.10
N ASN A 319 -16.00 8.21 1.64
CA ASN A 319 -16.99 7.18 1.86
C ASN A 319 -17.81 7.43 3.13
N ARG A 320 -19.05 7.87 2.97
CA ARG A 320 -19.94 8.21 4.08
C ARG A 320 -20.57 7.00 4.78
N ALA A 321 -20.39 5.80 4.24
CA ALA A 321 -20.80 4.54 4.88
C ALA A 321 -19.84 4.10 5.99
N LEU A 322 -18.62 4.66 6.04
CA LEU A 322 -17.67 4.41 7.12
C LEU A 322 -18.08 5.17 8.38
N ALA A 323 -18.19 4.47 9.49
CA ALA A 323 -18.61 5.07 10.78
C ALA A 323 -17.66 6.20 11.24
N VAL A 324 -16.37 6.05 11.01
CA VAL A 324 -15.36 7.05 11.36
C VAL A 324 -15.58 8.38 10.62
N ASN A 325 -16.15 8.34 9.43
CA ASN A 325 -16.44 9.50 8.59
C ASN A 325 -17.66 10.33 9.06
N ARG A 326 -18.36 9.90 10.12
CA ARG A 326 -19.31 10.76 10.85
C ARG A 326 -18.61 11.94 11.54
N ASN A 327 -17.34 11.76 11.92
CA ASN A 327 -16.49 12.86 12.36
C ASN A 327 -15.98 13.63 11.12
N PRO A 328 -16.41 14.88 10.90
CA PRO A 328 -16.00 15.66 9.71
C PRO A 328 -14.52 16.04 9.73
N ASN A 329 -13.85 15.93 10.88
CA ASN A 329 -12.43 16.24 11.04
C ASN A 329 -11.51 15.01 10.90
N PHE A 330 -12.08 13.82 10.75
CA PHE A 330 -11.31 12.64 10.48
C PHE A 330 -10.96 12.58 9.00
N TYR A 331 -9.70 12.29 8.70
CA TYR A 331 -9.19 12.01 7.35
C TYR A 331 -8.22 10.84 7.44
N ASP A 332 -8.39 9.85 6.57
CA ASP A 332 -7.35 8.87 6.31
C ASP A 332 -6.36 9.49 5.31
N LEU A 333 -5.20 9.84 5.80
CA LEU A 333 -4.16 10.51 5.03
C LEU A 333 -3.12 9.54 4.44
N GLY A 334 -3.41 8.23 4.47
CA GLY A 334 -2.53 7.21 3.91
C GLY A 334 -1.14 7.22 4.54
N ALA A 335 -0.10 7.43 3.76
CA ALA A 335 1.29 7.35 4.21
C ALA A 335 1.65 8.32 5.34
N CYS A 336 0.95 9.44 5.53
CA CYS A 336 1.22 10.36 6.65
C CYS A 336 0.27 10.18 7.86
N GLY A 337 -0.58 9.13 7.87
CA GLY A 337 -1.42 8.77 9.03
C GLY A 337 -2.87 8.47 8.69
N PRO A 338 -3.65 8.04 9.69
CA PRO A 338 -3.35 7.91 11.12
C PRO A 338 -2.61 6.63 11.53
N GLU A 339 -2.65 5.58 10.70
CA GLU A 339 -2.03 4.28 11.02
C GLU A 339 -0.50 4.32 10.92
N ARG A 340 0.03 4.93 9.87
CA ARG A 340 1.47 5.15 9.71
C ARG A 340 1.90 6.37 10.52
N ARG A 341 3.00 6.26 11.27
CA ARG A 341 3.42 7.29 12.24
C ARG A 341 4.79 7.90 11.97
N ASP A 342 5.67 7.17 11.30
CA ASP A 342 7.04 7.60 10.95
C ASP A 342 7.05 8.82 10.01
N LEU A 343 6.06 8.90 9.08
CA LEU A 343 5.90 10.02 8.16
C LEU A 343 4.89 11.08 8.63
N LYS A 344 4.45 11.02 9.90
CA LYS A 344 3.52 12.00 10.46
C LYS A 344 4.12 13.41 10.43
N GLY A 345 3.36 14.34 9.84
CA GLY A 345 3.79 15.74 9.71
C GLY A 345 4.62 16.02 8.46
N ARG A 346 4.85 15.00 7.64
CA ARG A 346 5.46 15.11 6.31
C ARG A 346 4.35 15.34 5.29
N ASP A 347 4.06 16.59 4.96
CA ASP A 347 2.92 17.02 4.14
C ASP A 347 2.94 16.41 2.73
N GLU A 348 4.12 16.12 2.18
CA GLU A 348 4.33 15.51 0.86
C GLU A 348 3.82 14.08 0.74
N PHE A 349 3.66 13.36 1.86
CA PHE A 349 3.14 11.99 1.88
C PHE A 349 1.64 11.89 2.18
N CYS A 350 0.98 13.04 2.47
CA CYS A 350 -0.41 13.03 2.88
C CYS A 350 -1.37 12.80 1.71
N GLY A 351 -2.22 11.81 1.83
CA GLY A 351 -3.17 11.37 0.81
C GLY A 351 -2.63 10.29 -0.12
N LEU A 352 -1.38 9.85 0.08
CA LEU A 352 -0.77 8.81 -0.72
C LEU A 352 -1.16 7.41 -0.22
N PHE A 353 -1.55 6.55 -1.15
CA PHE A 353 -1.87 5.15 -0.92
C PHE A 353 -1.17 4.27 -1.94
N ARG A 354 -0.71 3.10 -1.51
CA ARG A 354 0.01 2.17 -2.38
C ARG A 354 -0.88 1.64 -3.50
N THR A 355 -0.36 1.64 -4.72
CA THR A 355 -0.97 1.01 -5.90
C THR A 355 -1.18 -0.49 -5.64
N PRO A 356 -2.43 -1.01 -5.62
CA PRO A 356 -2.67 -2.43 -5.43
C PRO A 356 -2.46 -3.20 -6.74
N THR A 357 -2.12 -4.49 -6.64
CA THR A 357 -2.19 -5.37 -7.80
C THR A 357 -3.62 -5.45 -8.35
N LEU A 358 -3.75 -5.52 -9.67
CA LEU A 358 -5.04 -5.79 -10.34
C LEU A 358 -5.27 -7.29 -10.61
N ARG A 359 -4.35 -8.16 -10.20
CA ARG A 359 -4.57 -9.60 -10.29
C ARG A 359 -5.78 -9.99 -9.44
N ASN A 360 -6.68 -10.75 -10.00
CA ASN A 360 -7.97 -11.13 -9.40
C ASN A 360 -8.92 -9.96 -9.10
N VAL A 361 -8.70 -8.78 -9.68
CA VAL A 361 -9.50 -7.58 -9.37
C VAL A 361 -10.99 -7.76 -9.69
N ALA A 362 -11.34 -8.58 -10.68
CA ALA A 362 -12.73 -8.88 -11.04
C ALA A 362 -13.51 -9.63 -9.96
N LEU A 363 -12.84 -10.27 -8.99
CA LEU A 363 -13.47 -10.94 -7.85
C LEU A 363 -13.79 -9.99 -6.70
N LYS A 364 -13.25 -8.76 -6.71
CA LYS A 364 -13.48 -7.78 -5.65
C LYS A 364 -14.86 -7.15 -5.74
N LYS A 365 -15.40 -6.80 -4.57
CA LYS A 365 -16.72 -6.16 -4.43
C LYS A 365 -16.63 -4.76 -3.82
N THR A 366 -15.42 -4.34 -3.45
CA THR A 366 -15.13 -3.01 -2.91
C THR A 366 -13.78 -2.54 -3.42
N PHE A 367 -13.67 -1.27 -3.75
CA PHE A 367 -12.52 -0.69 -4.41
C PHE A 367 -12.05 0.58 -3.71
N PHE A 368 -10.78 0.91 -3.93
CA PHE A 368 -9.99 1.91 -3.24
C PHE A 368 -9.79 1.62 -1.74
N HIS A 369 -8.93 2.41 -1.10
CA HIS A 369 -8.58 2.24 0.31
C HIS A 369 -9.78 2.36 1.26
N ASN A 370 -10.77 3.19 0.92
CA ASN A 370 -11.95 3.45 1.73
C ASN A 370 -13.21 2.68 1.28
N GLY A 371 -13.10 1.79 0.28
CA GLY A 371 -14.19 0.95 -0.19
C GLY A 371 -15.40 1.72 -0.75
N VAL A 372 -15.21 2.90 -1.35
CA VAL A 372 -16.30 3.77 -1.79
C VAL A 372 -17.07 3.23 -3.00
N TYR A 373 -16.40 2.47 -3.88
CA TYR A 373 -17.03 1.90 -5.08
C TYR A 373 -17.19 0.38 -4.97
N HIS A 374 -18.19 -0.14 -5.67
CA HIS A 374 -18.60 -1.55 -5.59
C HIS A 374 -18.58 -2.30 -6.93
N SER A 375 -18.24 -1.62 -8.02
CA SER A 375 -18.07 -2.20 -9.33
C SER A 375 -16.84 -1.66 -10.06
N LEU A 376 -16.31 -2.45 -10.99
CA LEU A 376 -15.24 -1.99 -11.88
C LEU A 376 -15.72 -0.86 -12.81
N ASP A 377 -17.01 -0.83 -13.18
CA ASP A 377 -17.59 0.25 -13.97
C ASP A 377 -17.47 1.59 -13.23
N ASP A 378 -17.88 1.64 -11.95
CA ASP A 378 -17.77 2.86 -11.12
C ASP A 378 -16.31 3.33 -10.99
N VAL A 379 -15.39 2.37 -10.79
CA VAL A 379 -13.95 2.66 -10.69
C VAL A 379 -13.42 3.26 -11.99
N LEU A 380 -13.70 2.65 -13.14
CA LEU A 380 -13.20 3.12 -14.42
C LEU A 380 -13.84 4.43 -14.85
N ARG A 381 -15.13 4.65 -14.50
CA ARG A 381 -15.76 5.97 -14.67
C ARG A 381 -15.09 7.03 -13.82
N PHE A 382 -14.71 6.72 -12.58
CA PHE A 382 -13.96 7.65 -11.76
C PHE A 382 -12.63 8.03 -12.43
N TYR A 383 -11.86 7.07 -12.95
CA TYR A 383 -10.64 7.36 -13.69
C TYR A 383 -10.90 8.18 -14.97
N ALA A 384 -11.96 7.85 -15.72
CA ALA A 384 -12.25 8.50 -16.98
C ALA A 384 -12.81 9.92 -16.83
N GLU A 385 -13.55 10.20 -15.74
CA GLU A 385 -14.42 11.37 -15.64
C GLU A 385 -14.18 12.24 -14.37
N ARG A 386 -13.26 11.86 -13.46
CA ARG A 386 -13.00 12.59 -12.20
C ARG A 386 -12.87 14.09 -12.40
N ASP A 387 -12.19 14.50 -13.45
CA ASP A 387 -11.88 15.90 -13.71
C ASP A 387 -12.80 16.56 -14.72
N THR A 388 -13.37 15.79 -15.65
CA THR A 388 -14.32 16.28 -16.66
C THR A 388 -15.74 16.44 -16.10
N HIS A 389 -16.18 15.53 -15.20
CA HIS A 389 -17.53 15.52 -14.62
C HIS A 389 -17.48 15.28 -13.09
N PRO A 390 -16.78 16.13 -12.32
CA PRO A 390 -16.56 15.89 -10.89
C PRO A 390 -17.84 15.83 -10.05
N GLU A 391 -18.94 16.43 -10.52
CA GLU A 391 -20.25 16.37 -9.87
C GLU A 391 -20.85 14.96 -9.79
N LYS A 392 -20.36 14.02 -10.59
CA LYS A 392 -20.77 12.60 -10.51
C LYS A 392 -20.18 11.89 -9.28
N PHE A 393 -19.07 12.37 -8.77
CA PHE A 393 -18.27 11.69 -7.75
C PHE A 393 -18.25 12.43 -6.41
N TYR A 394 -18.31 13.74 -6.45
CA TYR A 394 -18.19 14.56 -5.26
C TYR A 394 -19.48 15.32 -4.95
N PRO A 395 -19.76 15.59 -3.65
CA PRO A 395 -20.96 16.32 -3.26
C PRO A 395 -21.02 17.71 -3.87
N VAL A 396 -22.23 18.14 -4.25
CA VAL A 396 -22.48 19.52 -4.68
C VAL A 396 -23.13 20.29 -3.53
N LYS A 397 -22.49 21.37 -3.07
CA LYS A 397 -23.02 22.26 -2.04
C LYS A 397 -23.20 23.66 -2.60
N ARG A 398 -24.43 24.18 -2.56
CA ARG A 398 -24.77 25.52 -3.10
C ARG A 398 -24.24 25.75 -4.51
N GLY A 399 -24.39 24.74 -5.38
CA GLY A 399 -23.92 24.79 -6.78
C GLY A 399 -22.40 24.61 -6.98
N VAL A 400 -21.62 24.40 -5.90
CA VAL A 400 -20.18 24.20 -5.96
C VAL A 400 -19.85 22.75 -5.67
N VAL A 401 -19.13 22.09 -6.59
CA VAL A 401 -18.63 20.72 -6.41
C VAL A 401 -17.51 20.71 -5.37
N GLN A 402 -17.64 19.85 -4.35
CA GLN A 402 -16.66 19.70 -3.28
C GLN A 402 -15.62 18.64 -3.67
N LYS A 403 -14.82 18.91 -4.72
CA LYS A 403 -13.77 17.97 -5.18
C LYS A 403 -12.85 17.59 -4.05
N PHE A 404 -12.42 16.33 -4.05
CA PHE A 404 -11.43 15.78 -3.13
C PHE A 404 -11.84 15.91 -1.65
N ASP A 405 -13.14 15.68 -1.36
CA ASP A 405 -13.76 15.91 -0.05
C ASP A 405 -13.26 14.97 1.07
N ASP A 406 -12.39 14.02 0.73
CA ASP A 406 -11.67 13.15 1.68
C ASP A 406 -10.19 13.54 1.87
N LEU A 407 -9.77 14.69 1.32
CA LEU A 407 -8.40 15.19 1.47
C LEU A 407 -8.41 16.69 1.83
N PRO A 408 -7.78 17.12 2.94
CA PRO A 408 -7.64 18.55 3.27
C PRO A 408 -6.95 19.34 2.15
N LYS A 409 -7.44 20.55 1.86
CA LYS A 409 -6.96 21.38 0.75
C LYS A 409 -5.44 21.62 0.74
N ARG A 410 -4.82 21.71 1.92
CA ARG A 410 -3.36 21.92 2.03
C ARG A 410 -2.53 20.80 1.39
N TYR A 411 -3.12 19.62 1.18
CA TYR A 411 -2.47 18.44 0.59
C TYR A 411 -2.86 18.21 -0.89
N TRP A 412 -3.68 19.07 -1.49
CA TRP A 412 -4.10 18.92 -2.89
C TRP A 412 -2.95 18.98 -3.89
N LYS A 413 -1.82 19.60 -3.50
CA LYS A 413 -0.59 19.59 -4.28
C LYS A 413 0.02 18.18 -4.51
N ASN A 414 -0.39 17.20 -3.71
CA ASN A 414 0.05 15.82 -3.81
C ASN A 414 -0.82 14.98 -4.75
N LEU A 415 -1.96 15.54 -5.21
CA LEU A 415 -2.87 14.82 -6.09
C LEU A 415 -2.22 14.55 -7.44
N ASN A 416 -2.43 13.34 -7.94
CA ASN A 416 -2.05 13.00 -9.31
C ASN A 416 -2.90 13.78 -10.31
N ASP A 417 -2.24 14.54 -11.17
CA ASP A 417 -2.78 15.31 -12.29
C ASP A 417 -2.24 14.86 -13.65
N GLU A 418 -1.46 13.78 -13.69
CA GLU A 418 -1.03 13.13 -14.93
C GLU A 418 -2.16 12.32 -15.59
N PRO A 419 -2.05 11.96 -16.88
CA PRO A 419 -3.07 11.16 -17.55
C PRO A 419 -3.46 9.92 -16.73
N PRO A 420 -4.77 9.63 -16.62
CA PRO A 420 -5.92 10.26 -17.29
C PRO A 420 -6.51 11.50 -16.59
N PHE A 421 -5.83 12.08 -15.60
CA PHE A 421 -6.35 13.15 -14.72
C PHE A 421 -5.95 14.57 -15.12
N GLU A 422 -5.25 14.76 -16.23
CA GLU A 422 -4.83 16.05 -16.78
C GLU A 422 -5.99 16.88 -17.39
N ARG A 423 -7.16 16.24 -17.54
CA ARG A 423 -8.34 16.79 -18.23
C ARG A 423 -9.05 17.84 -17.39
N LYS A 424 -9.79 18.71 -18.08
CA LYS A 424 -10.55 19.79 -17.44
C LYS A 424 -12.05 19.58 -17.62
N ARG A 425 -12.82 20.27 -16.81
CA ARG A 425 -14.28 20.26 -16.91
C ARG A 425 -14.71 20.71 -18.31
N GLY A 426 -15.52 19.86 -18.97
CA GLY A 426 -15.99 20.08 -20.33
C GLY A 426 -15.17 19.40 -21.43
N ASP A 427 -13.99 18.86 -21.09
CA ASP A 427 -13.24 17.99 -22.00
C ASP A 427 -13.97 16.64 -22.16
N PRO A 428 -13.74 15.93 -23.28
CA PRO A 428 -14.21 14.55 -23.40
C PRO A 428 -13.61 13.66 -22.30
N PRO A 429 -14.35 12.67 -21.79
CA PRO A 429 -13.80 11.66 -20.87
C PRO A 429 -12.57 10.95 -21.46
N ALA A 430 -11.68 10.45 -20.60
CA ALA A 430 -10.50 9.72 -21.03
C ALA A 430 -10.83 8.41 -21.78
N MET A 431 -11.94 7.82 -21.43
CA MET A 431 -12.46 6.58 -22.06
C MET A 431 -13.95 6.74 -22.35
N THR A 432 -14.40 6.15 -23.46
CA THR A 432 -15.80 5.98 -23.80
C THR A 432 -16.43 4.81 -23.02
N ASP A 433 -17.76 4.73 -22.96
CA ASP A 433 -18.45 3.61 -22.35
C ASP A 433 -18.11 2.25 -22.99
N ALA A 434 -17.80 2.21 -24.27
CA ALA A 434 -17.39 1.00 -24.97
C ALA A 434 -15.98 0.58 -24.52
N GLU A 435 -15.06 1.51 -24.43
CA GLU A 435 -13.69 1.27 -23.95
C GLU A 435 -13.68 0.83 -22.48
N ILE A 436 -14.51 1.42 -21.62
CA ILE A 436 -14.68 0.99 -20.23
C ILE A 436 -15.11 -0.48 -20.18
N ARG A 437 -16.11 -0.89 -20.97
CA ARG A 437 -16.54 -2.30 -21.03
C ARG A 437 -15.41 -3.23 -21.49
N ASP A 438 -14.64 -2.82 -22.48
CA ASP A 438 -13.55 -3.62 -23.00
C ASP A 438 -12.40 -3.74 -21.99
N VAL A 439 -12.07 -2.67 -21.24
CA VAL A 439 -11.11 -2.71 -20.13
C VAL A 439 -11.61 -3.65 -19.02
N ILE A 440 -12.90 -3.64 -18.66
CA ILE A 440 -13.47 -4.59 -17.70
C ILE A 440 -13.31 -6.03 -18.20
N ALA A 441 -13.54 -6.28 -19.48
CA ALA A 441 -13.34 -7.60 -20.08
C ALA A 441 -11.86 -8.04 -19.98
N PHE A 442 -10.92 -7.13 -20.26
CA PHE A 442 -9.49 -7.38 -20.06
C PHE A 442 -9.16 -7.68 -18.60
N LEU A 443 -9.62 -6.88 -17.64
CA LEU A 443 -9.39 -7.09 -16.21
C LEU A 443 -9.92 -8.45 -15.73
N GLY A 444 -11.00 -8.94 -16.32
CA GLY A 444 -11.52 -10.29 -16.09
C GLY A 444 -10.50 -11.39 -16.41
N THR A 445 -9.61 -11.16 -17.38
CA THR A 445 -8.56 -12.12 -17.78
C THR A 445 -7.46 -12.27 -16.74
N LEU A 446 -7.40 -11.40 -15.75
CA LEU A 446 -6.40 -11.42 -14.66
C LEU A 446 -6.79 -12.32 -13.48
N THR A 447 -7.93 -13.01 -13.59
CA THR A 447 -8.43 -13.93 -12.56
C THR A 447 -7.73 -15.29 -12.66
N ASP A 448 -7.19 -15.76 -11.53
CA ASP A 448 -6.55 -17.06 -11.41
C ASP A 448 -7.49 -18.24 -11.67
N GLY A 449 -6.91 -19.40 -12.03
CA GLY A 449 -7.66 -20.64 -12.21
C GLY A 449 -8.25 -20.78 -13.62
N TYR A 450 -7.66 -20.15 -14.63
CA TYR A 450 -8.07 -20.30 -16.01
C TYR A 450 -7.82 -21.75 -16.51
N ASP A 451 -8.89 -22.41 -16.93
CA ASP A 451 -8.81 -23.70 -17.66
C ASP A 451 -9.18 -23.48 -19.13
N PRO A 452 -8.24 -23.69 -20.07
CA PRO A 452 -8.53 -23.53 -21.50
C PRO A 452 -9.55 -24.54 -22.04
N ARG A 453 -9.84 -25.61 -21.29
CA ARG A 453 -10.83 -26.64 -21.65
C ARG A 453 -12.23 -26.34 -21.09
N ALA A 454 -12.33 -25.45 -20.12
CA ALA A 454 -13.62 -25.06 -19.56
C ALA A 454 -14.44 -24.34 -20.65
N LYS A 455 -15.68 -24.82 -20.87
CA LYS A 455 -16.61 -24.09 -21.72
C LYS A 455 -16.84 -22.71 -21.11
N PRO A 456 -16.87 -21.62 -21.93
CA PRO A 456 -17.24 -20.32 -21.40
C PRO A 456 -18.60 -20.48 -20.69
N ALA A 457 -18.66 -20.01 -19.44
CA ALA A 457 -19.91 -19.92 -18.72
C ALA A 457 -20.89 -19.16 -19.61
N GLY A 458 -22.00 -19.82 -19.97
CA GLY A 458 -22.93 -19.33 -20.96
C GLY A 458 -23.35 -17.91 -20.61
N GLY A 459 -22.93 -16.95 -21.45
CA GLY A 459 -23.41 -15.60 -21.37
C GLY A 459 -24.93 -15.63 -21.55
N ALA A 460 -25.65 -15.15 -20.55
CA ALA A 460 -27.02 -14.77 -20.75
C ALA A 460 -27.05 -13.79 -21.94
N ARG A 461 -27.81 -14.17 -22.97
CA ARG A 461 -28.06 -13.37 -24.19
C ARG A 461 -28.82 -12.11 -23.83
#